data_7f4ab2defeb1a2bc684f079ebf4f6db4
#
_entry.id   7f4ab2defeb1a2bc684f079ebf4f6db4
#
_cell.length_a   1.000
_cell.length_b   1.000
_cell.length_c   1.000
_cell.angle_alpha   90.00
_cell.angle_beta   90.00
_cell.angle_gamma   90.00
#
_symmetry.space_group_name_H-M   'P 1'
#
loop_
_entity.id
_entity.type
_entity.pdbx_description
1 polymer ?
#
loop_
_entity_poly.entity_id
_entity_poly.type
_entity_poly.pdbx_seq_one_letter_code
_entity_poly.pdbx_strand_id
1 'polypeptide(L)'
;CRLTGTRPAGNECAGVFARFPRLKERQNQMAGTLSGGEQQMLAMGRALMSHPKIILMDEPSMGLSPIFVNEIFDIIQEVSKSGTTVLLVEQNAKKALSIADRAYVLETGKIVLEGKASDLLNNDSIKKAYLGE
;
A
#
# COMPACT_ATOMS: atom_id res chain seq x y z
N CYS A 1 -10.72 2.65 18.32
CA CYS A 1 -9.89 3.57 17.57
C CYS A 1 -10.46 4.99 17.69
N ARG A 2 -9.80 5.91 18.42
CA ARG A 2 -10.21 7.32 18.51
C ARG A 2 -9.24 8.15 17.69
N LEU A 3 -9.63 8.55 16.50
CA LEU A 3 -8.88 9.56 15.73
C LEU A 3 -9.64 10.87 15.53
N THR A 4 -10.96 10.87 15.71
CA THR A 4 -11.80 12.06 15.81
C THR A 4 -12.92 11.72 16.78
N GLY A 5 -13.46 12.66 17.51
CA GLY A 5 -14.45 12.47 18.58
C GLY A 5 -15.80 11.88 18.17
N THR A 6 -15.95 11.34 16.97
CA THR A 6 -17.07 10.58 16.47
C THR A 6 -16.74 9.10 16.43
N ARG A 7 -17.54 8.25 17.08
CA ARG A 7 -17.49 6.80 16.89
C ARG A 7 -17.67 6.50 15.41
N PRO A 8 -16.77 5.73 14.75
CA PRO A 8 -17.06 5.24 13.42
C PRO A 8 -18.37 4.44 13.48
N ALA A 9 -19.25 4.68 12.54
CA ALA A 9 -20.48 3.89 12.39
C ALA A 9 -20.06 2.41 12.19
N GLY A 10 -20.82 1.47 12.72
CA GLY A 10 -20.48 0.04 12.69
C GLY A 10 -20.18 -0.53 11.31
N ASN A 11 -20.66 0.12 10.24
CA ASN A 11 -20.41 -0.22 8.84
C ASN A 11 -18.96 0.02 8.38
N GLU A 12 -18.24 1.00 8.92
CA GLU A 12 -16.88 1.32 8.49
C GLU A 12 -15.88 0.26 8.94
N CYS A 13 -16.00 -0.20 10.19
CA CYS A 13 -15.20 -1.32 10.67
C CYS A 13 -15.48 -2.60 9.88
N ALA A 14 -16.73 -2.85 9.50
CA ALA A 14 -17.10 -4.01 8.71
C ALA A 14 -16.43 -4.00 7.32
N GLY A 15 -16.36 -2.84 6.67
CA GLY A 15 -15.66 -2.67 5.39
C GLY A 15 -14.15 -2.92 5.51
N VAL A 16 -13.53 -2.44 6.58
CA VAL A 16 -12.10 -2.69 6.85
C VAL A 16 -11.88 -4.19 7.14
N PHE A 17 -12.68 -4.82 7.96
CA PHE A 17 -12.55 -6.24 8.27
C PHE A 17 -12.82 -7.16 7.07
N ALA A 18 -13.64 -6.73 6.12
CA ALA A 18 -13.84 -7.47 4.87
C ALA A 18 -12.57 -7.46 4.01
N ARG A 19 -11.84 -6.33 3.97
CA ARG A 19 -10.56 -6.20 3.23
C ARG A 19 -9.37 -6.81 3.97
N PHE A 20 -9.41 -6.81 5.30
CA PHE A 20 -8.35 -7.31 6.17
C PHE A 20 -8.89 -8.39 7.13
N PRO A 21 -9.18 -9.62 6.65
CA PRO A 21 -9.76 -10.68 7.48
C PRO A 21 -8.92 -10.99 8.73
N ARG A 22 -7.58 -10.95 8.61
CA ARG A 22 -6.65 -11.16 9.73
C ARG A 22 -6.84 -10.15 10.86
N LEU A 23 -7.19 -8.89 10.54
CA LEU A 23 -7.49 -7.90 11.57
C LEU A 23 -8.77 -8.22 12.32
N LYS A 24 -9.76 -8.80 11.63
CA LYS A 24 -11.00 -9.27 12.27
C LYS A 24 -10.73 -10.41 13.25
N GLU A 25 -9.93 -11.39 12.87
CA GLU A 25 -9.53 -12.51 13.73
C GLU A 25 -8.83 -12.04 15.00
N ARG A 26 -8.07 -10.94 14.91
CA ARG A 26 -7.26 -10.38 15.98
C ARG A 26 -7.82 -9.08 16.59
N GLN A 27 -9.11 -8.80 16.38
CA GLN A 27 -9.75 -7.55 16.79
C GLN A 27 -9.65 -7.23 18.29
N ASN A 28 -9.48 -8.26 19.13
CA ASN A 28 -9.34 -8.14 20.58
C ASN A 28 -7.87 -8.17 21.04
N GLN A 29 -6.91 -8.31 20.11
CA GLN A 29 -5.49 -8.34 20.42
C GLN A 29 -4.94 -6.91 20.50
N MET A 30 -3.98 -6.69 21.40
CA MET A 30 -3.28 -5.40 21.50
C MET A 30 -2.46 -5.17 20.22
N ALA A 31 -2.59 -3.99 19.61
CA ALA A 31 -1.92 -3.65 18.34
C ALA A 31 -0.38 -3.81 18.39
N GLY A 32 0.25 -3.52 19.54
CA GLY A 32 1.69 -3.68 19.72
C GLY A 32 2.19 -5.13 19.73
N THR A 33 1.29 -6.11 19.80
CA THR A 33 1.63 -7.55 19.78
C THR A 33 1.36 -8.20 18.43
N LEU A 34 0.87 -7.43 17.45
CA LEU A 34 0.69 -7.87 16.08
C LEU A 34 2.04 -8.02 15.37
N SER A 35 2.13 -8.90 14.39
CA SER A 35 3.29 -8.99 13.49
C SER A 35 3.45 -7.71 12.66
N GLY A 36 4.64 -7.46 12.11
CA GLY A 36 4.89 -6.28 11.27
C GLY A 36 3.89 -6.14 10.12
N GLY A 37 3.57 -7.23 9.41
CA GLY A 37 2.56 -7.23 8.35
C GLY A 37 1.15 -6.91 8.84
N GLU A 38 0.75 -7.45 9.98
CA GLU A 38 -0.55 -7.14 10.59
C GLU A 38 -0.63 -5.68 11.10
N GLN A 39 0.48 -5.14 11.62
CA GLN A 39 0.57 -3.72 12.00
C GLN A 39 0.43 -2.81 10.77
N GLN A 40 1.05 -3.18 9.64
CA GLN A 40 0.92 -2.44 8.39
C GLN A 40 -0.52 -2.47 7.87
N MET A 41 -1.16 -3.64 7.87
CA MET A 41 -2.59 -3.76 7.54
C MET A 41 -3.47 -2.91 8.45
N LEU A 42 -3.17 -2.87 9.75
CA LEU A 42 -3.90 -2.04 10.71
C LEU A 42 -3.74 -0.56 10.39
N ALA A 43 -2.53 -0.11 10.03
CA ALA A 43 -2.27 1.28 9.64
C ALA A 43 -3.07 1.65 8.37
N MET A 44 -3.07 0.79 7.35
CA MET A 44 -3.85 0.96 6.12
C MET A 44 -5.35 0.96 6.40
N GLY A 45 -5.85 0.01 7.19
CA GLY A 45 -7.26 -0.08 7.57
C GLY A 45 -7.72 1.19 8.29
N ARG A 46 -6.91 1.73 9.19
CA ARG A 46 -7.20 2.99 9.89
C ARG A 46 -7.26 4.18 8.93
N ALA A 47 -6.34 4.26 7.97
CA ALA A 47 -6.35 5.32 6.96
C ALA A 47 -7.63 5.25 6.10
N LEU A 48 -8.04 4.05 5.67
CA LEU A 48 -9.21 3.85 4.83
C LEU A 48 -10.54 4.18 5.55
N MET A 49 -10.60 4.10 6.89
CA MET A 49 -11.79 4.47 7.66
C MET A 49 -12.16 5.96 7.54
N SER A 50 -11.25 6.81 7.12
CA SER A 50 -11.52 8.24 6.86
C SER A 50 -12.11 8.50 5.47
N HIS A 51 -12.35 7.48 4.65
CA HIS A 51 -12.80 7.58 3.25
C HIS A 51 -11.96 8.59 2.44
N PRO A 52 -10.63 8.42 2.41
CA PRO A 52 -9.75 9.40 1.79
C PRO A 52 -9.92 9.42 0.27
N LYS A 53 -9.79 10.59 -0.35
CA LYS A 53 -9.68 10.72 -1.81
C LYS A 53 -8.30 10.33 -2.31
N ILE A 54 -7.28 10.51 -1.48
CA ILE A 54 -5.90 10.13 -1.73
C ILE A 54 -5.29 9.51 -0.47
N ILE A 55 -4.49 8.47 -0.65
CA ILE A 55 -3.68 7.85 0.40
C ILE A 55 -2.22 7.87 -0.01
N LEU A 56 -1.35 8.26 0.93
CA LEU A 56 0.09 8.30 0.76
C LEU A 56 0.70 7.11 1.49
N MET A 57 1.48 6.30 0.79
CA MET A 57 2.13 5.12 1.34
C MET A 57 3.63 5.20 1.09
N ASP A 58 4.41 5.16 2.15
CA ASP A 58 5.87 5.23 2.12
C ASP A 58 6.43 3.86 2.53
N GLU A 59 7.02 3.16 1.56
CA GLU A 59 7.62 1.81 1.69
C GLU A 59 6.77 0.81 2.49
N PRO A 60 5.47 0.63 2.15
CA PRO A 60 4.57 -0.20 2.95
C PRO A 60 4.96 -1.68 2.99
N SER A 61 5.82 -2.14 2.08
CA SER A 61 6.28 -3.52 2.01
C SER A 61 7.61 -3.77 2.73
N MET A 62 8.28 -2.72 3.23
CA MET A 62 9.61 -2.83 3.81
C MET A 62 9.62 -3.73 5.06
N GLY A 63 10.58 -4.67 5.12
CA GLY A 63 10.75 -5.57 6.26
C GLY A 63 9.70 -6.67 6.40
N LEU A 64 8.79 -6.82 5.44
CA LEU A 64 7.77 -7.84 5.45
C LEU A 64 8.23 -9.15 4.79
N SER A 65 7.65 -10.27 5.20
CA SER A 65 7.85 -11.54 4.50
C SER A 65 7.22 -11.50 3.10
N PRO A 66 7.69 -12.30 2.13
CA PRO A 66 7.17 -12.31 0.76
C PRO A 66 5.65 -12.50 0.66
N ILE A 67 5.05 -13.25 1.57
CA ILE A 67 3.61 -13.48 1.63
C ILE A 67 2.90 -12.16 1.96
N PHE A 68 3.33 -11.45 2.99
CA PHE A 68 2.75 -10.17 3.37
C PHE A 68 3.01 -9.08 2.34
N VAL A 69 4.17 -9.10 1.66
CA VAL A 69 4.44 -8.19 0.55
C VAL A 69 3.37 -8.35 -0.54
N ASN A 70 3.09 -9.58 -0.99
CA ASN A 70 2.04 -9.82 -1.99
C ASN A 70 0.68 -9.31 -1.51
N GLU A 71 0.28 -9.67 -0.30
CA GLU A 71 -0.99 -9.28 0.30
C GLU A 71 -1.16 -7.75 0.37
N ILE A 72 -0.11 -7.01 0.76
CA ILE A 72 -0.12 -5.54 0.78
C ILE A 72 -0.32 -4.96 -0.63
N PHE A 73 0.39 -5.48 -1.65
CA PHE A 73 0.25 -4.99 -3.02
C PHE A 73 -1.13 -5.29 -3.61
N ASP A 74 -1.72 -6.45 -3.30
CA ASP A 74 -3.09 -6.79 -3.69
C ASP A 74 -4.10 -5.81 -3.09
N ILE A 75 -3.95 -5.48 -1.80
CA ILE A 75 -4.78 -4.50 -1.11
C ILE A 75 -4.63 -3.09 -1.70
N ILE A 76 -3.40 -2.66 -2.01
CA ILE A 76 -3.13 -1.37 -2.66
C ILE A 76 -3.88 -1.29 -3.99
N GLN A 77 -3.85 -2.35 -4.79
CA GLN A 77 -4.54 -2.42 -6.07
C GLN A 77 -6.07 -2.37 -5.89
N GLU A 78 -6.61 -3.07 -4.90
CA GLU A 78 -8.05 -3.01 -4.58
C GLU A 78 -8.49 -1.61 -4.14
N VAL A 79 -7.69 -0.94 -3.29
CA VAL A 79 -7.95 0.43 -2.84
C VAL A 79 -7.98 1.39 -4.03
N SER A 80 -7.01 1.29 -4.94
CA SER A 80 -6.98 2.09 -6.17
C SER A 80 -8.20 1.84 -7.04
N LYS A 81 -8.56 0.56 -7.29
CA LYS A 81 -9.75 0.19 -8.07
C LYS A 81 -11.06 0.66 -7.44
N SER A 82 -11.11 0.86 -6.13
CA SER A 82 -12.29 1.39 -5.43
C SER A 82 -12.47 2.91 -5.55
N GLY A 83 -11.57 3.59 -6.29
CA GLY A 83 -11.65 5.03 -6.57
C GLY A 83 -10.81 5.92 -5.65
N THR A 84 -10.02 5.35 -4.76
CA THR A 84 -9.06 6.10 -3.94
C THR A 84 -7.75 6.26 -4.71
N THR A 85 -7.29 7.48 -4.91
CA THR A 85 -5.96 7.72 -5.50
C THR A 85 -4.87 7.27 -4.54
N VAL A 86 -3.90 6.50 -5.02
CA VAL A 86 -2.77 6.04 -4.21
C VAL A 86 -1.48 6.67 -4.73
N LEU A 87 -0.75 7.36 -3.86
CA LEU A 87 0.64 7.72 -4.08
C LEU A 87 1.52 6.75 -3.29
N LEU A 88 2.23 5.88 -4.01
CA LEU A 88 3.06 4.84 -3.46
C LEU A 88 4.54 5.18 -3.66
N VAL A 89 5.30 5.23 -2.58
CA VAL A 89 6.77 5.25 -2.61
C VAL A 89 7.25 3.85 -2.28
N GLU A 90 8.03 3.25 -3.15
CA GLU A 90 8.51 1.87 -3.01
C GLU A 90 9.91 1.69 -3.60
N GLN A 91 10.73 0.92 -2.90
CA GLN A 91 12.03 0.47 -3.39
C GLN A 91 11.87 -0.76 -4.31
N ASN A 92 10.85 -1.58 -4.11
CA ASN A 92 10.54 -2.72 -4.97
C ASN A 92 9.92 -2.25 -6.29
N ALA A 93 10.76 -1.71 -7.18
CA ALA A 93 10.34 -1.09 -8.44
C ALA A 93 9.51 -2.04 -9.30
N LYS A 94 9.90 -3.32 -9.42
CA LYS A 94 9.17 -4.31 -10.23
C LYS A 94 7.73 -4.49 -9.77
N LYS A 95 7.53 -4.64 -8.45
CA LYS A 95 6.18 -4.77 -7.88
C LYS A 95 5.39 -3.47 -8.00
N ALA A 96 5.99 -2.32 -7.67
CA ALA A 96 5.33 -1.03 -7.78
C ALA A 96 4.86 -0.76 -9.22
N LEU A 97 5.72 -0.95 -10.22
CA LEU A 97 5.40 -0.76 -11.63
C LEU A 97 4.34 -1.74 -12.14
N SER A 98 4.23 -2.94 -11.55
CA SER A 98 3.23 -3.94 -11.97
C SER A 98 1.79 -3.55 -11.60
N ILE A 99 1.59 -2.65 -10.65
CA ILE A 99 0.26 -2.22 -10.18
C ILE A 99 -0.03 -0.74 -10.41
N ALA A 100 0.97 0.06 -10.75
CA ALA A 100 0.83 1.51 -10.95
C ALA A 100 0.35 1.84 -12.36
N ASP A 101 -0.36 2.96 -12.49
CA ASP A 101 -0.73 3.57 -13.79
C ASP A 101 0.42 4.44 -14.32
N ARG A 102 1.02 5.25 -13.44
CA ARG A 102 2.15 6.15 -13.72
C ARG A 102 3.24 5.97 -12.67
N ALA A 103 4.48 6.20 -13.07
CA ALA A 103 5.58 6.20 -12.13
C ALA A 103 6.59 7.32 -12.41
N TYR A 104 7.30 7.66 -11.35
CA TYR A 104 8.38 8.64 -11.31
C TYR A 104 9.58 7.97 -10.67
N VAL A 105 10.72 7.97 -11.36
CA VAL A 105 11.97 7.45 -10.82
C VAL A 105 12.77 8.61 -10.25
N LEU A 106 13.10 8.52 -8.96
CA LEU A 106 13.88 9.54 -8.25
C LEU A 106 15.30 9.06 -8.02
N GLU A 107 16.27 9.90 -8.34
CA GLU A 107 17.66 9.73 -7.96
C GLU A 107 18.17 11.00 -7.28
N THR A 108 18.73 10.86 -6.09
CA THR A 108 19.31 11.98 -5.32
C THR A 108 18.36 13.20 -5.25
N GLY A 109 17.06 12.92 -4.99
CA GLY A 109 16.04 13.96 -4.84
C GLY A 109 15.55 14.60 -6.14
N LYS A 110 15.93 14.08 -7.31
CA LYS A 110 15.50 14.58 -8.63
C LYS A 110 14.74 13.49 -9.38
N ILE A 111 13.69 13.90 -10.08
CA ILE A 111 12.99 13.00 -11.02
C ILE A 111 13.89 12.87 -12.25
N VAL A 112 14.39 11.67 -12.49
CA VAL A 112 15.25 11.35 -13.65
C VAL A 112 14.46 10.72 -14.78
N LEU A 113 13.30 10.11 -14.47
CA LEU A 113 12.42 9.48 -15.44
C LEU A 113 10.99 9.52 -14.96
N GLU A 114 10.04 9.68 -15.88
CA GLU A 114 8.61 9.56 -15.61
C GLU A 114 7.87 8.99 -16.82
N GLY A 115 6.73 8.35 -16.56
CA GLY A 115 5.89 7.82 -17.64
C GLY A 115 4.82 6.87 -17.18
N LYS A 116 4.19 6.19 -18.15
CA LYS A 116 3.29 5.08 -17.86
C LYS A 116 4.09 3.93 -17.25
N ALA A 117 3.57 3.32 -16.20
CA ALA A 117 4.26 2.22 -15.52
C ALA A 117 4.54 1.04 -16.46
N SER A 118 3.61 0.72 -17.36
CA SER A 118 3.79 -0.32 -18.38
C SER A 118 4.99 -0.07 -19.30
N ASP A 119 5.20 1.19 -19.70
CA ASP A 119 6.30 1.55 -20.60
C ASP A 119 7.65 1.48 -19.87
N LEU A 120 7.67 1.92 -18.61
CA LEU A 120 8.84 1.85 -17.76
C LEU A 120 9.22 0.41 -17.41
N LEU A 121 8.23 -0.46 -17.16
CA LEU A 121 8.45 -1.88 -16.87
C LEU A 121 9.10 -2.62 -18.06
N ASN A 122 8.83 -2.19 -19.29
CA ASN A 122 9.36 -2.79 -20.51
C ASN A 122 10.65 -2.13 -21.02
N ASN A 123 11.12 -1.06 -20.38
CA ASN A 123 12.32 -0.33 -20.78
C ASN A 123 13.59 -1.05 -20.30
N ASP A 124 14.47 -1.44 -21.22
CA ASP A 124 15.68 -2.20 -20.92
C ASP A 124 16.67 -1.46 -20.02
N SER A 125 16.72 -0.12 -20.12
CA SER A 125 17.57 0.68 -19.22
C SER A 125 17.06 0.64 -17.79
N ILE A 126 15.73 0.65 -17.61
CA ILE A 126 15.07 0.52 -16.29
C ILE A 126 15.27 -0.88 -15.73
N LYS A 127 15.13 -1.92 -16.55
CA LYS A 127 15.33 -3.31 -16.13
C LYS A 127 16.72 -3.48 -15.55
N LYS A 128 17.75 -3.03 -16.26
CA LYS A 128 19.15 -3.13 -15.82
C LYS A 128 19.44 -2.28 -14.59
N ALA A 129 18.93 -1.07 -14.51
CA ALA A 129 19.26 -0.12 -13.43
C ALA A 129 18.48 -0.38 -12.13
N TYR A 130 17.19 -0.79 -12.23
CA TYR A 130 16.27 -0.79 -11.08
C TYR A 130 15.50 -2.10 -10.86
N LEU A 131 15.44 -3.02 -11.85
CA LEU A 131 14.69 -4.27 -11.72
C LEU A 131 15.57 -5.48 -11.48
N GLY A 132 16.91 -5.34 -11.56
CA GLY A 132 17.86 -6.42 -11.30
C GLY A 132 17.92 -7.49 -12.40
N GLU A 133 17.53 -7.13 -13.64
CA GLU A 133 17.57 -8.01 -14.83
C GLU A 133 18.71 -7.62 -15.76
#